data_06dd8f6de3291047981094ee89e6b207
#
_entry.id   06dd8f6de3291047981094ee89e6b207
#
_cell.length_a   1.000
_cell.length_b   1.000
_cell.length_c   1.000
_cell.angle_alpha   90.00
_cell.angle_beta   90.00
_cell.angle_gamma   90.00
#
_symmetry.space_group_name_H-M   'P 1'
#
loop_
_entity.id
_entity.type
_entity.pdbx_description
1 polymer ?
#
loop_
_entity_poly.entity_id
_entity_poly.type
_entity_poly.pdbx_seq_one_letter_code
_entity_poly.pdbx_strand_id
1 'polypeptide(L)'
;MSDKEGIAEFAKALSEMNVELISTGGTYKMLKDSGLDVKEVSQITGFPEMLDGRVKTLHPNVHAGILAKRDDQDHMNKIKEMNIGKIDMVVVNLYPFKETVLSKASLDDIVENIDIGGPSMIRAAAKNYGHVAVITHPGQYNDVLEQLRENGSLDVTLLSRLMAEAFVMTANYDAMIASVMHRQFCHGFPDSLPMPSEKVMDLRYGENPNQKAAFYRDPFTSGTTVARSEQLHGKELSFNNILDLDKSLDIAMDFERPTAVVMKHTNPCGLASADNIYDAFVTSYAVDPLSAYGCVICLNRICDVRTAEEIAKYFVEAVIAPDFEGGALETLTKKKNIRLLRTNSPISPSERRRENKIKKIYGGLLVQTDEDIVIDTTTLKVVTKRAPSEDELKALGFAWKLAKHVTSNAVVYVKEERAVGIGAGQMSRVDSAMIARVKGGDGTKGSVMASDAFFPFRDGVDEAAKAGVTAIIQPGGSIRDQEVIDAADEHNMAMIFTGCRVFRH
;
A
#
# COMPACT_ATOMS: atom_id res chain seq x y z
N MET A 1 29.54 -0.50 5.81
CA MET A 1 28.18 -0.29 6.34
C MET A 1 27.72 1.09 5.93
N SER A 2 26.52 1.21 5.47
CA SER A 2 25.89 2.49 5.15
C SER A 2 25.31 3.13 6.42
N ASP A 3 24.41 2.46 7.09
CA ASP A 3 23.96 2.83 8.43
C ASP A 3 25.01 2.44 9.47
N LYS A 4 25.40 3.41 10.30
CA LYS A 4 26.43 3.25 11.33
C LYS A 4 25.88 3.48 12.74
N GLU A 5 24.57 3.48 12.91
CA GLU A 5 23.92 3.63 14.21
C GLU A 5 24.40 2.54 15.18
N GLY A 6 24.87 2.93 16.36
CA GLY A 6 25.29 2.05 17.44
C GLY A 6 26.51 1.16 17.14
N ILE A 7 27.16 1.28 15.96
CA ILE A 7 28.27 0.37 15.60
C ILE A 7 29.52 0.58 16.45
N ALA A 8 29.81 1.81 16.90
CA ALA A 8 30.97 2.09 17.72
C ALA A 8 30.86 1.44 19.10
N GLU A 9 29.70 1.54 19.73
CA GLU A 9 29.39 0.91 21.02
C GLU A 9 29.39 -0.63 20.91
N PHE A 10 28.80 -1.17 19.83
CA PHE A 10 28.80 -2.59 19.55
C PHE A 10 30.22 -3.13 19.36
N ALA A 11 31.03 -2.46 18.53
CA ALA A 11 32.42 -2.84 18.26
C ALA A 11 33.30 -2.74 19.53
N LYS A 12 33.07 -1.70 20.37
CA LYS A 12 33.72 -1.56 21.66
C LYS A 12 33.45 -2.73 22.58
N ALA A 13 32.17 -3.10 22.72
CA ALA A 13 31.82 -4.24 23.55
C ALA A 13 32.42 -5.56 23.06
N LEU A 14 32.47 -5.77 21.73
CA LEU A 14 33.20 -6.94 21.16
C LEU A 14 34.68 -6.91 21.42
N SER A 15 35.33 -5.75 21.30
CA SER A 15 36.76 -5.59 21.58
C SER A 15 37.09 -5.89 23.04
N GLU A 16 36.26 -5.48 24.00
CA GLU A 16 36.36 -5.80 25.43
C GLU A 16 36.26 -7.31 25.71
N MET A 17 35.63 -8.08 24.80
CA MET A 17 35.56 -9.55 24.83
C MET A 17 36.72 -10.22 24.04
N ASN A 18 37.76 -9.45 23.65
CA ASN A 18 38.90 -9.90 22.85
C ASN A 18 38.51 -10.39 21.44
N VAL A 19 37.43 -9.84 20.84
CA VAL A 19 37.12 -10.09 19.44
C VAL A 19 37.93 -9.17 18.55
N GLU A 20 38.65 -9.75 17.57
CA GLU A 20 39.39 -8.99 16.57
C GLU A 20 38.46 -8.29 15.60
N LEU A 21 38.66 -7.01 15.36
CA LEU A 21 37.86 -6.20 14.47
C LEU A 21 38.50 -5.98 13.11
N ILE A 22 37.79 -6.26 12.04
CA ILE A 22 38.21 -6.01 10.65
C ILE A 22 37.19 -5.09 9.99
N SER A 23 37.62 -4.05 9.30
CA SER A 23 36.70 -3.11 8.66
C SER A 23 37.30 -2.48 7.40
N THR A 24 36.46 -1.74 6.65
CA THR A 24 36.86 -1.00 5.44
C THR A 24 36.32 0.43 5.42
N GLY A 25 36.96 1.29 4.65
CA GLY A 25 36.47 2.61 4.27
C GLY A 25 36.01 3.48 5.45
N GLY A 26 34.85 4.09 5.33
CA GLY A 26 34.32 5.02 6.34
C GLY A 26 34.00 4.38 7.69
N THR A 27 33.66 3.10 7.75
CA THR A 27 33.44 2.38 9.02
C THR A 27 34.78 2.13 9.73
N TYR A 28 35.82 1.73 9.00
CA TYR A 28 37.17 1.59 9.54
C TYR A 28 37.63 2.90 10.19
N LYS A 29 37.51 4.03 9.45
CA LYS A 29 37.89 5.35 9.97
C LYS A 29 37.17 5.69 11.25
N MET A 30 35.83 5.53 11.26
CA MET A 30 35.01 5.84 12.43
C MET A 30 35.41 5.03 13.67
N LEU A 31 35.64 3.72 13.51
CA LEU A 31 36.04 2.86 14.61
C LEU A 31 37.44 3.20 15.13
N LYS A 32 38.40 3.54 14.24
CA LYS A 32 39.76 4.03 14.64
C LYS A 32 39.66 5.36 15.37
N ASP A 33 38.86 6.30 14.89
CA ASP A 33 38.66 7.60 15.53
C ASP A 33 38.03 7.45 16.93
N SER A 34 37.27 6.36 17.16
CA SER A 34 36.74 5.95 18.46
C SER A 34 37.74 5.27 19.38
N GLY A 35 39.01 5.16 18.97
CA GLY A 35 40.09 4.60 19.76
C GLY A 35 40.17 3.06 19.77
N LEU A 36 39.47 2.39 18.87
CA LEU A 36 39.45 0.92 18.77
C LEU A 36 40.61 0.41 17.92
N ASP A 37 41.15 -0.75 18.30
CA ASP A 37 42.12 -1.47 17.45
C ASP A 37 41.34 -2.24 16.37
N VAL A 38 41.46 -1.79 15.13
CA VAL A 38 40.76 -2.33 13.97
C VAL A 38 41.73 -2.56 12.85
N LYS A 39 41.73 -3.75 12.27
CA LYS A 39 42.48 -4.08 11.07
C LYS A 39 41.74 -3.61 9.82
N GLU A 40 42.47 -3.09 8.86
CA GLU A 40 41.92 -2.81 7.55
C GLU A 40 41.81 -4.10 6.72
N VAL A 41 40.77 -4.25 5.94
CA VAL A 41 40.51 -5.47 5.12
C VAL A 41 41.68 -5.74 4.16
N SER A 42 42.37 -4.70 3.66
CA SER A 42 43.58 -4.78 2.84
C SER A 42 44.70 -5.57 3.51
N GLN A 43 44.83 -5.54 4.85
CA GLN A 43 45.78 -6.32 5.61
C GLN A 43 45.45 -7.83 5.62
N ILE A 44 44.17 -8.17 5.47
CA ILE A 44 43.71 -9.57 5.42
C ILE A 44 43.80 -10.13 4.00
N THR A 45 43.45 -9.29 3.01
CA THR A 45 43.48 -9.71 1.61
C THR A 45 44.87 -9.67 1.00
N GLY A 46 45.76 -8.84 1.52
CA GLY A 46 47.02 -8.51 0.87
C GLY A 46 46.85 -7.70 -0.42
N PHE A 47 45.67 -7.15 -0.64
CA PHE A 47 45.29 -6.48 -1.88
C PHE A 47 44.67 -5.09 -1.60
N PRO A 48 45.11 -4.05 -2.32
CA PRO A 48 44.55 -2.71 -2.11
C PRO A 48 43.08 -2.63 -2.61
N GLU A 49 42.37 -1.67 -2.07
CA GLU A 49 41.06 -1.29 -2.61
C GLU A 49 41.21 -0.79 -4.06
N MET A 50 40.33 -1.22 -4.97
CA MET A 50 40.39 -0.90 -6.40
C MET A 50 39.06 -0.38 -6.93
N LEU A 51 39.13 0.27 -8.11
CA LEU A 51 37.97 0.73 -8.85
C LEU A 51 37.06 1.59 -7.96
N ASP A 52 37.62 2.59 -7.30
CA ASP A 52 36.92 3.52 -6.41
C ASP A 52 36.12 2.82 -5.30
N GLY A 53 36.64 1.66 -4.85
CA GLY A 53 36.01 0.88 -3.79
C GLY A 53 34.98 -0.15 -4.21
N ARG A 54 34.74 -0.34 -5.49
CA ARG A 54 33.86 -1.41 -5.99
C ARG A 54 34.40 -2.81 -5.68
N VAL A 55 35.70 -2.95 -5.51
CA VAL A 55 36.38 -4.22 -5.13
C VAL A 55 37.20 -4.00 -3.85
N LYS A 56 36.66 -4.49 -2.73
CA LYS A 56 37.29 -4.43 -1.39
C LYS A 56 37.28 -5.81 -0.71
N THR A 57 36.04 -6.34 -0.54
CA THR A 57 35.77 -7.56 0.24
C THR A 57 35.52 -8.78 -0.64
N LEU A 58 35.42 -8.61 -1.95
CA LEU A 58 35.26 -9.71 -2.92
C LEU A 58 36.63 -10.37 -3.15
N HIS A 59 37.12 -11.10 -2.13
CA HIS A 59 38.43 -11.72 -2.14
C HIS A 59 38.36 -13.12 -1.52
N PRO A 60 39.10 -14.12 -2.05
CA PRO A 60 39.11 -15.48 -1.51
C PRO A 60 39.42 -15.55 -0.01
N ASN A 61 40.35 -14.74 0.50
CA ASN A 61 40.70 -14.73 1.91
C ASN A 61 39.54 -14.34 2.82
N VAL A 62 38.69 -13.40 2.39
CA VAL A 62 37.48 -13.00 3.13
C VAL A 62 36.43 -14.10 3.04
N HIS A 63 36.09 -14.53 1.83
CA HIS A 63 35.03 -15.51 1.64
C HIS A 63 35.36 -16.91 2.15
N ALA A 64 36.61 -17.35 2.04
CA ALA A 64 37.04 -18.62 2.64
C ALA A 64 37.03 -18.55 4.17
N GLY A 65 37.44 -17.42 4.77
CA GLY A 65 37.32 -17.18 6.20
C GLY A 65 35.85 -17.27 6.72
N ILE A 66 34.89 -16.81 5.93
CA ILE A 66 33.45 -16.90 6.25
C ILE A 66 32.88 -18.30 5.97
N LEU A 67 33.19 -18.90 4.82
CA LEU A 67 32.54 -20.12 4.31
C LEU A 67 33.09 -21.43 4.82
N ALA A 68 34.35 -21.44 5.39
CA ALA A 68 34.93 -22.65 5.91
C ALA A 68 34.06 -23.24 7.04
N LYS A 69 33.65 -24.50 6.90
CA LYS A 69 32.95 -25.24 7.95
C LYS A 69 33.96 -25.59 9.06
N ARG A 70 33.63 -25.24 10.30
CA ARG A 70 34.55 -25.40 11.44
C ARG A 70 34.67 -26.86 11.92
N ASP A 71 33.69 -27.68 11.60
CA ASP A 71 33.60 -29.13 11.87
C ASP A 71 34.15 -30.00 10.75
N ASP A 72 34.57 -29.41 9.60
CA ASP A 72 35.17 -30.10 8.47
C ASP A 72 36.67 -29.93 8.51
N GLN A 73 37.41 -31.05 8.76
CA GLN A 73 38.84 -31.02 8.93
C GLN A 73 39.60 -30.64 7.64
N ASP A 74 39.04 -30.97 6.46
CA ASP A 74 39.71 -30.65 5.18
C ASP A 74 39.57 -29.15 4.92
N HIS A 75 38.41 -28.55 5.22
CA HIS A 75 38.24 -27.10 5.17
C HIS A 75 39.21 -26.40 6.12
N MET A 76 39.32 -26.87 7.37
CA MET A 76 40.19 -26.26 8.37
C MET A 76 41.66 -26.38 8.01
N ASN A 77 42.09 -27.54 7.48
CA ASN A 77 43.44 -27.72 6.99
C ASN A 77 43.76 -26.79 5.82
N LYS A 78 42.80 -26.63 4.88
CA LYS A 78 42.99 -25.81 3.69
C LYS A 78 43.15 -24.32 4.01
N ILE A 79 42.28 -23.74 4.86
CA ILE A 79 42.44 -22.34 5.26
C ILE A 79 43.70 -22.11 6.06
N LYS A 80 44.13 -23.08 6.89
CA LYS A 80 45.38 -23.02 7.62
C LYS A 80 46.59 -23.06 6.67
N GLU A 81 46.62 -23.98 5.70
CA GLU A 81 47.66 -24.08 4.67
C GLU A 81 47.83 -22.75 3.91
N MET A 82 46.71 -22.10 3.61
CA MET A 82 46.66 -20.83 2.88
C MET A 82 46.84 -19.59 3.78
N ASN A 83 47.07 -19.77 5.08
CA ASN A 83 47.16 -18.71 6.08
C ASN A 83 45.97 -17.78 6.10
N ILE A 84 44.76 -18.34 5.95
CA ILE A 84 43.47 -17.59 5.97
C ILE A 84 42.90 -17.64 7.39
N GLY A 85 42.64 -16.45 7.96
CA GLY A 85 41.98 -16.31 9.26
C GLY A 85 40.48 -16.66 9.17
N LYS A 86 39.94 -17.23 10.27
CA LYS A 86 38.49 -17.42 10.40
C LYS A 86 37.79 -16.07 10.62
N ILE A 87 36.61 -15.96 10.07
CA ILE A 87 35.70 -14.85 10.33
C ILE A 87 34.46 -15.44 10.98
N ASP A 88 34.22 -15.12 12.25
CA ASP A 88 33.15 -15.74 13.05
C ASP A 88 31.90 -14.88 13.13
N MET A 89 31.98 -13.59 12.69
CA MET A 89 30.89 -12.67 12.65
C MET A 89 30.99 -11.71 11.45
N VAL A 90 29.88 -11.49 10.76
CA VAL A 90 29.77 -10.52 9.66
C VAL A 90 28.71 -9.50 10.02
N VAL A 91 29.08 -8.22 10.11
CA VAL A 91 28.21 -7.10 10.43
C VAL A 91 28.14 -6.17 9.24
N VAL A 92 27.06 -6.25 8.48
CA VAL A 92 26.92 -5.53 7.19
C VAL A 92 25.47 -5.12 6.97
N ASN A 93 25.24 -3.84 6.73
CA ASN A 93 24.04 -3.35 6.08
C ASN A 93 24.37 -2.80 4.69
N LEU A 94 23.35 -2.70 3.83
CA LEU A 94 23.53 -2.43 2.41
C LEU A 94 23.52 -0.93 2.10
N TYR A 95 23.95 -0.56 0.90
CA TYR A 95 23.89 0.82 0.42
C TYR A 95 22.44 1.30 0.33
N PRO A 96 22.19 2.64 0.46
CA PRO A 96 20.87 3.22 0.56
C PRO A 96 20.20 3.35 -0.82
N PHE A 97 20.04 2.23 -1.53
CA PHE A 97 19.44 2.19 -2.87
C PHE A 97 18.04 2.83 -2.89
N LYS A 98 17.21 2.53 -1.90
CA LYS A 98 15.86 3.08 -1.76
C LYS A 98 15.88 4.61 -1.67
N GLU A 99 16.71 5.15 -0.81
CA GLU A 99 16.85 6.59 -0.57
C GLU A 99 17.36 7.30 -1.84
N THR A 100 18.27 6.67 -2.57
CA THR A 100 18.79 7.18 -3.84
C THR A 100 17.67 7.26 -4.89
N VAL A 101 16.84 6.22 -5.01
CA VAL A 101 15.67 6.24 -5.91
C VAL A 101 14.65 7.31 -5.48
N LEU A 102 14.35 7.41 -4.19
CA LEU A 102 13.36 8.38 -3.68
C LEU A 102 13.85 9.84 -3.81
N SER A 103 15.16 10.09 -3.80
CA SER A 103 15.73 11.41 -4.04
C SER A 103 15.64 11.85 -5.51
N LYS A 104 15.15 10.98 -6.40
CA LYS A 104 15.10 11.21 -7.86
C LYS A 104 16.48 11.47 -8.47
N ALA A 105 17.50 10.79 -7.96
CA ALA A 105 18.86 10.81 -8.50
C ALA A 105 18.89 10.33 -9.96
N SER A 106 20.00 10.60 -10.66
CA SER A 106 20.20 10.10 -12.02
C SER A 106 20.22 8.56 -12.05
N LEU A 107 19.92 7.97 -13.20
CA LEU A 107 19.99 6.51 -13.36
C LEU A 107 21.40 5.98 -13.06
N ASP A 108 22.43 6.71 -13.46
CA ASP A 108 23.82 6.35 -13.22
C ASP A 108 24.12 6.33 -11.70
N ASP A 109 23.66 7.32 -10.95
CA ASP A 109 23.78 7.36 -9.49
C ASP A 109 23.01 6.22 -8.82
N ILE A 110 21.79 5.89 -9.33
CA ILE A 110 21.00 4.77 -8.83
C ILE A 110 21.75 3.45 -9.05
N VAL A 111 22.33 3.25 -10.23
CA VAL A 111 23.11 2.05 -10.56
C VAL A 111 24.39 1.97 -9.73
N GLU A 112 25.09 3.11 -9.51
CA GLU A 112 26.28 3.16 -8.67
C GLU A 112 26.00 2.81 -7.20
N ASN A 113 24.78 3.04 -6.71
CA ASN A 113 24.35 2.67 -5.37
C ASN A 113 23.82 1.22 -5.26
N ILE A 114 24.05 0.37 -6.25
CA ILE A 114 23.80 -1.09 -6.14
C ILE A 114 24.99 -1.71 -5.41
N ASP A 115 24.75 -2.23 -4.21
CA ASP A 115 25.77 -2.91 -3.40
C ASP A 115 26.02 -4.33 -3.93
N ILE A 116 27.28 -4.64 -4.22
CA ILE A 116 27.71 -5.98 -4.67
C ILE A 116 28.36 -6.75 -3.53
N GLY A 117 29.30 -6.13 -2.82
CA GLY A 117 30.11 -6.78 -1.79
C GLY A 117 29.32 -7.11 -0.53
N GLY A 118 28.43 -6.23 -0.10
CA GLY A 118 27.56 -6.43 1.05
C GLY A 118 26.67 -7.66 0.94
N PRO A 119 25.83 -7.78 -0.08
CA PRO A 119 25.01 -8.97 -0.29
C PRO A 119 25.83 -10.26 -0.40
N SER A 120 26.98 -10.21 -1.03
CA SER A 120 27.85 -11.38 -1.17
C SER A 120 28.34 -11.89 0.18
N MET A 121 28.81 -11.01 1.07
CA MET A 121 29.26 -11.38 2.42
C MET A 121 28.09 -11.85 3.30
N ILE A 122 26.95 -11.15 3.25
CA ILE A 122 25.75 -11.53 4.00
C ILE A 122 25.30 -12.93 3.62
N ARG A 123 25.22 -13.24 2.33
CA ARG A 123 24.81 -14.56 1.84
C ARG A 123 25.82 -15.65 2.18
N ALA A 124 27.13 -15.34 2.15
CA ALA A 124 28.17 -16.27 2.56
C ALA A 124 28.06 -16.62 4.06
N ALA A 125 27.93 -15.61 4.93
CA ALA A 125 27.78 -15.80 6.37
C ALA A 125 26.47 -16.54 6.70
N ALA A 126 25.35 -16.12 6.10
CA ALA A 126 24.06 -16.78 6.27
C ALA A 126 24.07 -18.26 5.84
N LYS A 127 24.77 -18.60 4.75
CA LYS A 127 24.96 -19.99 4.31
C LYS A 127 25.73 -20.82 5.34
N ASN A 128 26.64 -20.21 6.09
CA ASN A 128 27.47 -20.87 7.10
C ASN A 128 27.01 -20.54 8.54
N TYR A 129 25.74 -20.28 8.76
CA TYR A 129 25.18 -19.75 10.02
C TYR A 129 25.49 -20.59 11.27
N GLY A 130 25.71 -21.88 11.12
CA GLY A 130 26.11 -22.73 12.25
C GLY A 130 27.49 -22.40 12.84
N HIS A 131 28.28 -21.61 12.11
CA HIS A 131 29.66 -21.24 12.48
C HIS A 131 29.91 -19.73 12.44
N VAL A 132 29.04 -18.95 11.77
CA VAL A 132 29.24 -17.53 11.54
C VAL A 132 27.93 -16.76 11.82
N ALA A 133 28.00 -15.81 12.74
CA ALA A 133 26.91 -14.90 12.97
C ALA A 133 26.81 -13.87 11.84
N VAL A 134 25.60 -13.60 11.33
CA VAL A 134 25.34 -12.56 10.33
C VAL A 134 24.40 -11.50 10.89
N ILE A 135 24.88 -10.29 11.02
CA ILE A 135 24.16 -9.16 11.60
C ILE A 135 23.95 -8.12 10.51
N THR A 136 22.70 -7.79 10.24
CA THR A 136 22.32 -6.93 9.12
C THR A 136 21.64 -5.63 9.55
N HIS A 137 21.25 -5.53 10.82
CA HIS A 137 20.51 -4.38 11.34
C HIS A 137 20.95 -4.03 12.77
N PRO A 138 21.07 -2.72 13.14
CA PRO A 138 21.47 -2.29 14.49
C PRO A 138 20.60 -2.87 15.61
N GLY A 139 19.29 -3.09 15.36
CA GLY A 139 18.39 -3.70 16.34
C GLY A 139 18.75 -5.11 16.79
N GLN A 140 19.70 -5.79 16.11
CA GLN A 140 20.19 -7.13 16.46
C GLN A 140 21.37 -7.09 17.45
N TYR A 141 22.00 -5.92 17.66
CA TYR A 141 23.22 -5.80 18.45
C TYR A 141 23.04 -6.24 19.90
N ASN A 142 21.95 -5.82 20.53
CA ASN A 142 21.70 -6.12 21.95
C ASN A 142 21.53 -7.62 22.21
N ASP A 143 20.75 -8.33 21.40
CA ASP A 143 20.53 -9.76 21.54
C ASP A 143 21.85 -10.53 21.42
N VAL A 144 22.71 -10.12 20.49
CA VAL A 144 24.03 -10.72 20.26
C VAL A 144 24.97 -10.46 21.44
N LEU A 145 25.04 -9.20 21.93
CA LEU A 145 25.89 -8.85 23.06
C LEU A 145 25.46 -9.52 24.36
N GLU A 146 24.17 -9.63 24.60
CA GLU A 146 23.60 -10.28 25.78
C GLU A 146 24.04 -11.75 25.83
N GLN A 147 23.82 -12.52 24.77
CA GLN A 147 24.24 -13.92 24.71
C GLN A 147 25.76 -14.09 24.81
N LEU A 148 26.56 -13.24 24.16
CA LEU A 148 28.02 -13.31 24.26
C LEU A 148 28.53 -13.03 25.68
N ARG A 149 27.90 -12.08 26.41
CA ARG A 149 28.25 -11.77 27.81
C ARG A 149 27.87 -12.89 28.76
N GLU A 150 26.71 -13.50 28.56
CA GLU A 150 26.20 -14.54 29.43
C GLU A 150 26.86 -15.90 29.20
N ASN A 151 27.07 -16.28 27.93
CA ASN A 151 27.41 -17.64 27.57
C ASN A 151 28.78 -17.75 26.87
N GLY A 152 29.40 -16.63 26.48
CA GLY A 152 30.61 -16.61 25.67
C GLY A 152 30.45 -17.12 24.24
N SER A 153 29.21 -17.43 23.84
CA SER A 153 28.84 -17.95 22.51
C SER A 153 27.41 -17.60 22.17
N LEU A 154 27.06 -17.70 20.89
CA LEU A 154 25.68 -17.55 20.39
C LEU A 154 25.05 -18.93 20.22
N ASP A 155 23.79 -19.07 20.63
CA ASP A 155 23.03 -20.30 20.45
C ASP A 155 22.51 -20.47 19.00
N VAL A 156 22.15 -21.71 18.66
CA VAL A 156 21.65 -22.05 17.34
C VAL A 156 20.33 -21.37 17.00
N THR A 157 19.53 -21.03 17.98
CA THR A 157 18.22 -20.36 17.79
C THR A 157 18.44 -18.94 17.30
N LEU A 158 19.32 -18.19 17.96
CA LEU A 158 19.71 -16.85 17.53
C LEU A 158 20.38 -16.86 16.16
N LEU A 159 21.36 -17.76 15.95
CA LEU A 159 22.05 -17.89 14.67
C LEU A 159 21.11 -18.22 13.51
N SER A 160 20.12 -19.10 13.73
CA SER A 160 19.10 -19.45 12.73
C SER A 160 18.18 -18.28 12.41
N ARG A 161 17.81 -17.48 13.43
CA ARG A 161 17.02 -16.27 13.24
C ARG A 161 17.78 -15.23 12.42
N LEU A 162 19.03 -14.93 12.80
CA LEU A 162 19.89 -13.99 12.08
C LEU A 162 20.08 -14.39 10.61
N MET A 163 20.29 -15.69 10.35
CA MET A 163 20.40 -16.24 9.00
C MET A 163 19.10 -15.99 8.18
N ALA A 164 17.95 -16.27 8.76
CA ALA A 164 16.68 -16.06 8.08
C ALA A 164 16.43 -14.57 7.76
N GLU A 165 16.68 -13.69 8.73
CA GLU A 165 16.59 -12.23 8.57
C GLU A 165 17.55 -11.70 7.50
N ALA A 166 18.77 -12.23 7.42
CA ALA A 166 19.75 -11.90 6.40
C ALA A 166 19.30 -12.25 4.98
N PHE A 167 18.67 -13.42 4.78
CA PHE A 167 18.09 -13.78 3.48
C PHE A 167 16.85 -12.94 3.14
N VAL A 168 16.00 -12.61 4.10
CA VAL A 168 14.89 -11.68 3.89
C VAL A 168 15.39 -10.32 3.43
N MET A 169 16.44 -9.79 4.08
CA MET A 169 17.04 -8.50 3.71
C MET A 169 17.58 -8.52 2.27
N THR A 170 18.39 -9.51 1.90
CA THR A 170 18.98 -9.57 0.55
C THR A 170 17.90 -9.80 -0.52
N ALA A 171 16.89 -10.63 -0.25
CA ALA A 171 15.79 -10.87 -1.16
C ALA A 171 14.97 -9.60 -1.40
N ASN A 172 14.65 -8.83 -0.34
CA ASN A 172 13.92 -7.57 -0.46
C ASN A 172 14.74 -6.49 -1.17
N TYR A 173 16.06 -6.44 -0.93
CA TYR A 173 16.99 -5.55 -1.60
C TYR A 173 17.02 -5.82 -3.12
N ASP A 174 17.20 -7.07 -3.52
CA ASP A 174 17.18 -7.47 -4.93
C ASP A 174 15.80 -7.23 -5.56
N ALA A 175 14.71 -7.45 -4.83
CA ALA A 175 13.36 -7.14 -5.29
C ALA A 175 13.16 -5.64 -5.54
N MET A 176 13.72 -4.76 -4.69
CA MET A 176 13.70 -3.30 -4.91
C MET A 176 14.43 -2.93 -6.20
N ILE A 177 15.66 -3.45 -6.39
CA ILE A 177 16.45 -3.20 -7.60
C ILE A 177 15.69 -3.70 -8.83
N ALA A 178 15.23 -4.94 -8.81
CA ALA A 178 14.51 -5.56 -9.93
C ALA A 178 13.25 -4.76 -10.29
N SER A 179 12.47 -4.30 -9.31
CA SER A 179 11.26 -3.50 -9.53
C SER A 179 11.56 -2.16 -10.20
N VAL A 180 12.64 -1.48 -9.79
CA VAL A 180 13.06 -0.19 -10.38
C VAL A 180 13.58 -0.41 -11.80
N MET A 181 14.48 -1.37 -12.00
CA MET A 181 15.09 -1.64 -13.31
C MET A 181 14.06 -2.16 -14.32
N HIS A 182 13.13 -3.03 -13.89
CA HIS A 182 12.06 -3.51 -14.76
C HIS A 182 11.17 -2.35 -15.24
N ARG A 183 10.77 -1.45 -14.34
CA ARG A 183 9.97 -0.26 -14.73
C ARG A 183 10.71 0.67 -15.68
N GLN A 184 12.04 0.75 -15.56
CA GLN A 184 12.87 1.62 -16.39
C GLN A 184 13.10 1.06 -17.79
N PHE A 185 13.29 -0.26 -17.93
CA PHE A 185 13.82 -0.86 -19.17
C PHE A 185 12.90 -1.88 -19.82
N CYS A 186 11.86 -2.34 -19.12
CA CYS A 186 10.98 -3.39 -19.62
C CYS A 186 9.53 -2.91 -19.71
N HIS A 187 8.73 -3.62 -20.49
CA HIS A 187 7.29 -3.38 -20.62
C HIS A 187 6.51 -4.64 -20.25
N GLY A 188 5.30 -4.43 -19.73
CA GLY A 188 4.42 -5.53 -19.35
C GLY A 188 4.78 -6.18 -18.01
N PHE A 189 4.28 -7.38 -17.78
CA PHE A 189 4.53 -8.14 -16.57
C PHE A 189 5.79 -8.99 -16.71
N PRO A 190 6.67 -9.03 -15.68
CA PRO A 190 7.85 -9.89 -15.70
C PRO A 190 7.49 -11.37 -15.52
N ASP A 191 8.34 -12.28 -16.03
CA ASP A 191 8.16 -13.72 -15.82
C ASP A 191 8.23 -14.12 -14.35
N SER A 192 9.02 -13.39 -13.54
CA SER A 192 9.06 -13.52 -12.09
C SER A 192 8.75 -12.16 -11.47
N LEU A 193 7.73 -12.10 -10.62
CA LEU A 193 7.23 -10.86 -10.05
C LEU A 193 7.99 -10.49 -8.76
N PRO A 194 8.88 -9.50 -8.78
CA PRO A 194 9.47 -8.96 -7.56
C PRO A 194 8.46 -8.06 -6.84
N MET A 195 8.28 -8.29 -5.54
CA MET A 195 7.36 -7.53 -4.70
C MET A 195 8.08 -7.06 -3.43
N PRO A 196 8.88 -6.00 -3.50
CA PRO A 196 9.52 -5.45 -2.32
C PRO A 196 8.47 -4.93 -1.35
N SER A 197 8.61 -5.26 -0.07
CA SER A 197 7.64 -4.86 0.94
C SER A 197 8.33 -4.62 2.28
N GLU A 198 8.00 -3.50 2.91
CA GLU A 198 8.48 -3.14 4.24
C GLU A 198 7.35 -3.26 5.26
N LYS A 199 7.59 -3.95 6.36
CA LYS A 199 6.63 -4.05 7.45
C LYS A 199 6.46 -2.70 8.12
N VAL A 200 5.23 -2.20 8.14
CA VAL A 200 4.86 -0.96 8.84
C VAL A 200 4.56 -1.25 10.31
N MET A 201 3.71 -2.26 10.55
CA MET A 201 3.32 -2.66 11.91
C MET A 201 2.73 -4.07 11.93
N ASP A 202 2.76 -4.70 13.10
CA ASP A 202 1.90 -5.84 13.40
C ASP A 202 0.50 -5.34 13.70
N LEU A 203 -0.51 -6.04 13.21
CA LEU A 203 -1.91 -5.74 13.49
C LEU A 203 -2.40 -6.66 14.59
N ARG A 204 -3.31 -6.16 15.42
CA ARG A 204 -3.85 -6.92 16.54
C ARG A 204 -4.48 -8.24 16.10
N TYR A 205 -5.12 -8.28 14.94
CA TYR A 205 -5.68 -9.45 14.27
C TYR A 205 -5.99 -9.11 12.79
N GLY A 206 -6.32 -10.12 11.98
CA GLY A 206 -6.75 -9.96 10.59
C GLY A 206 -8.20 -9.49 10.45
N GLU A 207 -8.92 -9.99 9.45
CA GLU A 207 -10.37 -9.73 9.33
C GLU A 207 -11.12 -10.22 10.56
N ASN A 208 -10.64 -11.32 11.14
CA ASN A 208 -11.24 -11.97 12.31
C ASN A 208 -10.23 -12.14 13.44
N PRO A 209 -10.69 -12.17 14.74
CA PRO A 209 -9.81 -12.18 15.89
C PRO A 209 -8.84 -13.37 16.00
N ASN A 210 -9.12 -14.48 15.36
CA ASN A 210 -8.27 -15.68 15.36
C ASN A 210 -7.13 -15.63 14.31
N GLN A 211 -7.05 -14.59 13.49
CA GLN A 211 -6.07 -14.43 12.42
C GLN A 211 -4.95 -13.50 12.86
N LYS A 212 -3.69 -13.90 12.66
CA LYS A 212 -2.54 -13.00 12.77
C LYS A 212 -2.43 -12.16 11.50
N ALA A 213 -2.06 -10.89 11.65
CA ALA A 213 -1.91 -9.98 10.52
C ALA A 213 -0.79 -8.95 10.75
N ALA A 214 -0.27 -8.43 9.66
CA ALA A 214 0.66 -7.32 9.65
C ALA A 214 0.38 -6.43 8.44
N PHE A 215 0.73 -5.16 8.56
CA PHE A 215 0.64 -4.19 7.47
C PHE A 215 2.02 -3.98 6.86
N TYR A 216 2.10 -4.12 5.55
CA TYR A 216 3.29 -3.87 4.74
C TYR A 216 3.01 -2.75 3.75
N ARG A 217 4.05 -2.01 3.38
CA ARG A 217 3.99 -0.99 2.32
C ARG A 217 5.01 -1.28 1.23
N ASP A 218 4.74 -0.84 0.02
CA ASP A 218 5.74 -0.73 -1.03
C ASP A 218 6.77 0.34 -0.62
N PRO A 219 8.08 0.05 -0.62
CA PRO A 219 9.12 1.01 -0.26
C PRO A 219 9.18 2.24 -1.17
N PHE A 220 8.65 2.14 -2.39
CA PHE A 220 8.60 3.23 -3.38
C PHE A 220 7.23 3.88 -3.49
N THR A 221 6.29 3.54 -2.62
CA THR A 221 4.96 4.18 -2.63
C THR A 221 5.08 5.68 -2.54
N SER A 222 4.35 6.39 -3.37
CA SER A 222 4.36 7.84 -3.49
C SER A 222 2.94 8.38 -3.61
N GLY A 223 2.77 9.70 -3.49
CA GLY A 223 1.45 10.33 -3.53
C GLY A 223 0.65 10.07 -2.26
N THR A 224 -0.66 10.23 -2.36
CA THR A 224 -1.60 10.14 -1.24
C THR A 224 -2.10 8.71 -1.06
N THR A 225 -1.66 8.04 0.00
CA THR A 225 -2.02 6.66 0.33
C THR A 225 -2.20 6.47 1.83
N VAL A 226 -2.98 5.48 2.26
CA VAL A 226 -3.10 5.10 3.67
C VAL A 226 -1.75 4.69 4.26
N ALA A 227 -0.91 4.01 3.47
CA ALA A 227 0.40 3.55 3.90
C ALA A 227 1.40 4.68 4.21
N ARG A 228 1.12 5.90 3.76
CA ARG A 228 1.92 7.11 4.02
C ARG A 228 1.24 8.10 4.96
N SER A 229 -0.01 7.83 5.32
CA SER A 229 -0.76 8.69 6.22
C SER A 229 -0.23 8.59 7.65
N GLU A 230 -0.32 9.70 8.38
CA GLU A 230 0.03 9.79 9.78
C GLU A 230 -1.21 9.62 10.65
N GLN A 231 -1.17 8.69 11.59
CA GLN A 231 -2.22 8.57 12.57
C GLN A 231 -2.00 9.57 13.70
N LEU A 232 -2.88 10.56 13.80
CA LEU A 232 -2.80 11.64 14.80
C LEU A 232 -3.42 11.27 16.14
N HIS A 233 -4.40 10.37 16.14
CA HIS A 233 -5.16 10.01 17.35
C HIS A 233 -5.83 8.65 17.25
N GLY A 234 -6.19 8.11 18.41
CA GLY A 234 -7.06 6.95 18.59
C GLY A 234 -6.35 5.64 18.80
N LYS A 235 -7.12 4.55 18.80
CA LYS A 235 -6.58 3.18 18.89
C LYS A 235 -5.77 2.84 17.64
N GLU A 236 -4.94 1.82 17.75
CA GLU A 236 -4.27 1.20 16.59
C GLU A 236 -5.27 0.87 15.48
N LEU A 237 -4.82 1.03 14.24
CA LEU A 237 -5.60 0.64 13.08
C LEU A 237 -5.81 -0.89 13.07
N SER A 238 -7.02 -1.32 12.77
CA SER A 238 -7.29 -2.72 12.48
C SER A 238 -7.13 -3.01 10.99
N PHE A 239 -7.02 -4.29 10.65
CA PHE A 239 -7.02 -4.76 9.27
C PHE A 239 -8.20 -4.18 8.46
N ASN A 240 -9.42 -4.26 9.02
CA ASN A 240 -10.63 -3.74 8.38
C ASN A 240 -10.64 -2.22 8.26
N ASN A 241 -10.08 -1.49 9.26
CA ASN A 241 -9.97 -0.03 9.13
C ASN A 241 -9.05 0.37 7.97
N ILE A 242 -7.92 -0.32 7.78
CA ILE A 242 -6.99 -0.04 6.68
C ILE A 242 -7.68 -0.29 5.32
N LEU A 243 -8.42 -1.39 5.18
CA LEU A 243 -9.17 -1.69 3.95
C LEU A 243 -10.22 -0.62 3.66
N ASP A 244 -11.04 -0.24 4.65
CA ASP A 244 -12.10 0.76 4.46
C ASP A 244 -11.51 2.16 4.19
N LEU A 245 -10.41 2.53 4.86
CA LEU A 245 -9.68 3.78 4.60
C LEU A 245 -9.12 3.82 3.17
N ASP A 246 -8.46 2.76 2.72
CA ASP A 246 -7.90 2.65 1.37
C ASP A 246 -8.98 2.80 0.30
N LYS A 247 -10.09 2.08 0.46
CA LYS A 247 -11.22 2.16 -0.48
C LYS A 247 -11.90 3.53 -0.47
N SER A 248 -12.06 4.14 0.70
CA SER A 248 -12.66 5.48 0.81
C SER A 248 -11.78 6.55 0.17
N LEU A 249 -10.47 6.43 0.34
CA LEU A 249 -9.47 7.31 -0.27
C LEU A 249 -9.48 7.18 -1.80
N ASP A 250 -9.50 5.93 -2.31
CA ASP A 250 -9.59 5.62 -3.74
C ASP A 250 -10.83 6.28 -4.40
N ILE A 251 -11.98 6.26 -3.72
CA ILE A 251 -13.20 6.95 -4.20
C ILE A 251 -13.00 8.46 -4.19
N ALA A 252 -12.55 9.03 -3.06
CA ALA A 252 -12.45 10.46 -2.88
C ALA A 252 -11.52 11.14 -3.90
N MET A 253 -10.51 10.41 -4.39
CA MET A 253 -9.58 10.86 -5.43
C MET A 253 -10.21 11.04 -6.82
N ASP A 254 -11.44 10.60 -7.05
CA ASP A 254 -12.10 10.83 -8.34
C ASP A 254 -12.81 12.19 -8.44
N PHE A 255 -12.84 12.95 -7.35
CA PHE A 255 -13.65 14.15 -7.26
C PHE A 255 -12.80 15.40 -6.97
N GLU A 256 -13.02 16.44 -7.80
CA GLU A 256 -12.36 17.75 -7.64
C GLU A 256 -13.06 18.65 -6.62
N ARG A 257 -14.40 18.59 -6.53
CA ARG A 257 -15.17 19.39 -5.58
C ARG A 257 -15.01 18.85 -4.15
N PRO A 258 -15.30 19.66 -3.10
CA PRO A 258 -15.35 19.15 -1.74
C PRO A 258 -16.29 17.94 -1.66
N THR A 259 -15.72 16.79 -1.27
CA THR A 259 -16.40 15.48 -1.33
C THR A 259 -16.15 14.71 -0.05
N ALA A 260 -17.21 14.11 0.47
CA ALA A 260 -17.16 13.19 1.60
C ALA A 260 -17.61 11.79 1.19
N VAL A 261 -16.85 10.78 1.59
CA VAL A 261 -17.16 9.36 1.43
C VAL A 261 -17.43 8.75 2.78
N VAL A 262 -18.57 8.10 2.93
CA VAL A 262 -18.91 7.29 4.10
C VAL A 262 -18.83 5.82 3.69
N MET A 263 -17.86 5.09 4.28
CA MET A 263 -17.50 3.73 3.89
C MET A 263 -17.88 2.73 4.97
N LYS A 264 -18.39 1.58 4.53
CA LYS A 264 -18.69 0.45 5.41
C LYS A 264 -18.41 -0.87 4.68
N HIS A 265 -17.52 -1.68 5.24
CA HIS A 265 -17.18 -3.00 4.69
C HIS A 265 -16.80 -2.94 3.20
N THR A 266 -15.85 -2.08 2.88
CA THR A 266 -15.29 -1.84 1.53
C THR A 266 -16.28 -1.38 0.46
N ASN A 267 -17.52 -1.03 0.85
CA ASN A 267 -18.50 -0.39 -0.02
C ASN A 267 -18.92 0.98 0.52
N PRO A 268 -19.10 1.99 -0.33
CA PRO A 268 -19.64 3.26 0.10
C PRO A 268 -21.13 3.08 0.50
N CYS A 269 -21.50 3.57 1.67
CA CYS A 269 -22.87 3.72 2.07
C CYS A 269 -23.35 5.17 1.93
N GLY A 270 -22.44 6.10 1.65
CA GLY A 270 -22.72 7.48 1.32
C GLY A 270 -21.57 8.11 0.52
N LEU A 271 -21.97 8.98 -0.43
CA LEU A 271 -21.07 9.82 -1.22
C LEU A 271 -21.80 11.08 -1.64
N ALA A 272 -21.19 12.23 -1.39
CA ALA A 272 -21.69 13.51 -1.89
C ALA A 272 -20.57 14.51 -2.10
N SER A 273 -20.72 15.35 -3.12
CA SER A 273 -19.95 16.57 -3.33
C SER A 273 -20.83 17.78 -3.07
N ALA A 274 -20.24 18.84 -2.51
CA ALA A 274 -20.96 20.09 -2.23
C ALA A 274 -20.01 21.30 -2.37
N ASP A 275 -20.47 22.51 -2.04
CA ASP A 275 -19.65 23.71 -2.11
C ASP A 275 -18.62 23.79 -0.97
N ASN A 276 -18.86 23.09 0.12
CA ASN A 276 -17.94 22.97 1.25
C ASN A 276 -17.99 21.54 1.84
N ILE A 277 -16.99 21.23 2.66
CA ILE A 277 -16.80 19.85 3.17
C ILE A 277 -17.84 19.47 4.23
N TYR A 278 -18.38 20.44 4.97
CA TYR A 278 -19.45 20.19 5.94
C TYR A 278 -20.72 19.71 5.24
N ASP A 279 -21.20 20.44 4.23
CA ASP A 279 -22.40 20.08 3.49
C ASP A 279 -22.22 18.77 2.71
N ALA A 280 -21.00 18.51 2.16
CA ALA A 280 -20.66 17.24 1.56
C ALA A 280 -20.78 16.09 2.58
N PHE A 281 -20.25 16.26 3.80
CA PHE A 281 -20.33 15.23 4.83
C PHE A 281 -21.75 14.98 5.30
N VAL A 282 -22.50 16.03 5.64
CA VAL A 282 -23.90 15.90 6.12
C VAL A 282 -24.77 15.17 5.07
N THR A 283 -24.62 15.57 3.81
CA THR A 283 -25.36 14.98 2.70
C THR A 283 -24.93 13.52 2.47
N SER A 284 -23.63 13.22 2.53
CA SER A 284 -23.12 11.87 2.37
C SER A 284 -23.59 10.93 3.48
N TYR A 285 -23.55 11.37 4.74
CA TYR A 285 -23.98 10.56 5.88
C TYR A 285 -25.48 10.26 5.84
N ALA A 286 -26.29 11.21 5.34
CA ALA A 286 -27.72 11.09 5.22
C ALA A 286 -28.21 10.09 4.16
N VAL A 287 -27.34 9.56 3.29
CA VAL A 287 -27.69 8.57 2.24
C VAL A 287 -28.18 7.26 2.84
N ASP A 288 -27.44 6.72 3.81
CA ASP A 288 -27.79 5.49 4.53
C ASP A 288 -27.30 5.56 5.98
N PRO A 289 -27.98 6.32 6.85
CA PRO A 289 -27.56 6.50 8.25
C PRO A 289 -27.52 5.20 9.06
N LEU A 290 -28.33 4.22 8.67
CA LEU A 290 -28.37 2.91 9.32
C LEU A 290 -27.05 2.13 9.09
N SER A 291 -26.59 2.08 7.83
CA SER A 291 -25.32 1.43 7.47
C SER A 291 -24.11 2.23 7.94
N ALA A 292 -24.23 3.55 8.09
CA ALA A 292 -23.15 4.44 8.51
C ALA A 292 -22.72 4.29 9.98
N TYR A 293 -23.46 3.53 10.80
CA TYR A 293 -23.05 3.27 12.19
C TYR A 293 -21.71 2.52 12.24
N GLY A 294 -20.69 3.13 12.85
CA GLY A 294 -19.33 2.59 12.90
C GLY A 294 -18.63 2.60 11.53
N CYS A 295 -18.87 3.61 10.72
CA CYS A 295 -18.26 3.80 9.42
C CYS A 295 -16.83 4.33 9.51
N VAL A 296 -16.18 4.34 8.34
CA VAL A 296 -14.97 5.11 8.05
C VAL A 296 -15.36 6.29 7.15
N ILE A 297 -14.76 7.45 7.39
CA ILE A 297 -15.03 8.67 6.63
C ILE A 297 -13.75 9.13 5.93
N CYS A 298 -13.84 9.44 4.64
CA CYS A 298 -12.82 10.16 3.91
C CYS A 298 -13.34 11.53 3.47
N LEU A 299 -12.56 12.57 3.78
CA LEU A 299 -12.82 13.95 3.36
C LEU A 299 -11.70 14.37 2.41
N ASN A 300 -12.04 14.85 1.20
CA ASN A 300 -11.00 15.30 0.26
C ASN A 300 -10.56 16.77 0.48
N ARG A 301 -11.02 17.38 1.57
CA ARG A 301 -10.59 18.71 2.06
C ARG A 301 -10.23 18.61 3.52
N ILE A 302 -9.54 19.65 4.01
CA ILE A 302 -9.22 19.82 5.44
C ILE A 302 -10.53 19.70 6.23
N CYS A 303 -10.49 18.90 7.31
CA CYS A 303 -11.60 18.79 8.23
C CYS A 303 -11.68 20.06 9.09
N ASP A 304 -12.67 20.91 8.83
CA ASP A 304 -12.92 22.12 9.62
C ASP A 304 -13.64 21.79 10.94
N VAL A 305 -13.71 22.80 11.83
CA VAL A 305 -14.34 22.64 13.15
C VAL A 305 -15.82 22.23 13.04
N ARG A 306 -16.56 22.84 12.13
CA ARG A 306 -17.99 22.57 11.93
C ARG A 306 -18.23 21.12 11.48
N THR A 307 -17.40 20.63 10.57
CA THR A 307 -17.44 19.22 10.11
C THR A 307 -17.11 18.26 11.24
N ALA A 308 -16.07 18.59 12.03
CA ALA A 308 -15.68 17.78 13.18
C ALA A 308 -16.76 17.72 14.28
N GLU A 309 -17.44 18.82 14.57
CA GLU A 309 -18.57 18.86 15.50
C GLU A 309 -19.73 17.97 15.03
N GLU A 310 -19.99 17.95 13.73
CA GLU A 310 -21.02 17.08 13.15
C GLU A 310 -20.63 15.60 13.23
N ILE A 311 -19.38 15.26 12.81
CA ILE A 311 -18.83 13.88 12.92
C ILE A 311 -18.88 13.39 14.38
N ALA A 312 -18.62 14.27 15.33
CA ALA A 312 -18.64 13.94 16.76
C ALA A 312 -19.99 13.48 17.28
N LYS A 313 -21.09 13.76 16.59
CA LYS A 313 -22.44 13.29 16.98
C LYS A 313 -22.64 11.79 16.74
N TYR A 314 -21.86 11.19 15.84
CA TYR A 314 -22.03 9.82 15.39
C TYR A 314 -20.94 8.88 15.96
N PHE A 315 -21.20 7.58 15.90
CA PHE A 315 -20.19 6.58 16.13
C PHE A 315 -19.44 6.32 14.83
N VAL A 316 -18.17 6.77 14.79
CA VAL A 316 -17.27 6.68 13.62
C VAL A 316 -15.99 5.97 14.08
N GLU A 317 -15.53 4.99 13.30
CA GLU A 317 -14.31 4.22 13.58
C GLU A 317 -13.04 4.99 13.19
N ALA A 318 -13.03 5.61 12.02
CA ALA A 318 -11.87 6.36 11.54
C ALA A 318 -12.28 7.51 10.59
N VAL A 319 -11.46 8.55 10.57
CA VAL A 319 -11.56 9.67 9.63
C VAL A 319 -10.19 9.88 8.99
N ILE A 320 -10.15 9.98 7.66
CA ILE A 320 -8.97 10.37 6.89
C ILE A 320 -9.25 11.66 6.12
N ALA A 321 -8.31 12.59 6.18
CA ALA A 321 -8.38 13.89 5.50
C ALA A 321 -6.98 14.38 5.12
N PRO A 322 -6.85 15.39 4.23
CA PRO A 322 -5.57 16.04 3.96
C PRO A 322 -4.91 16.58 5.24
N ASP A 323 -5.71 17.23 6.08
CA ASP A 323 -5.34 17.73 7.41
C ASP A 323 -6.61 18.01 8.24
N PHE A 324 -6.42 18.44 9.49
CA PHE A 324 -7.48 18.83 10.42
C PHE A 324 -7.16 20.21 10.99
N GLU A 325 -8.14 21.11 11.08
CA GLU A 325 -7.99 22.34 11.84
C GLU A 325 -7.76 22.04 13.33
N GLY A 326 -7.02 22.91 14.04
CA GLY A 326 -6.72 22.70 15.45
C GLY A 326 -7.97 22.46 16.31
N GLY A 327 -9.02 23.26 16.13
CA GLY A 327 -10.30 23.08 16.82
C GLY A 327 -11.06 21.81 16.42
N ALA A 328 -10.84 21.32 15.19
CA ALA A 328 -11.38 20.05 14.73
C ALA A 328 -10.73 18.86 15.46
N LEU A 329 -9.40 18.89 15.60
CA LEU A 329 -8.67 17.90 16.39
C LEU A 329 -9.11 17.91 17.85
N GLU A 330 -9.20 19.08 18.47
CA GLU A 330 -9.66 19.23 19.86
C GLU A 330 -11.07 18.62 20.07
N THR A 331 -11.94 18.77 19.08
CA THR A 331 -13.32 18.22 19.12
C THR A 331 -13.31 16.70 18.98
N LEU A 332 -12.61 16.15 17.98
CA LEU A 332 -12.64 14.72 17.68
C LEU A 332 -11.84 13.90 18.68
N THR A 333 -10.74 14.42 19.25
CA THR A 333 -9.90 13.73 20.23
C THR A 333 -10.60 13.49 21.58
N LYS A 334 -11.70 14.19 21.86
CA LYS A 334 -12.58 13.87 23.01
C LYS A 334 -13.14 12.44 22.92
N LYS A 335 -13.22 11.88 21.69
CA LYS A 335 -13.59 10.48 21.45
C LYS A 335 -12.33 9.61 21.45
N LYS A 336 -11.98 9.01 22.58
CA LYS A 336 -10.72 8.25 22.81
C LYS A 336 -10.39 7.18 21.76
N ASN A 337 -11.39 6.64 21.07
CA ASN A 337 -11.22 5.48 20.21
C ASN A 337 -11.21 5.81 18.70
N ILE A 338 -11.66 7.02 18.28
CA ILE A 338 -11.70 7.41 16.88
C ILE A 338 -10.28 7.53 16.34
N ARG A 339 -10.03 6.93 15.19
CA ARG A 339 -8.73 7.04 14.51
C ARG A 339 -8.77 8.24 13.57
N LEU A 340 -7.83 9.15 13.73
CA LEU A 340 -7.69 10.32 12.86
C LEU A 340 -6.42 10.17 12.04
N LEU A 341 -6.54 10.16 10.72
CA LEU A 341 -5.43 10.01 9.80
C LEU A 341 -5.28 11.26 8.95
N ARG A 342 -4.05 11.76 8.86
CA ARG A 342 -3.66 12.87 8.01
C ARG A 342 -2.82 12.38 6.84
N THR A 343 -3.21 12.73 5.61
CA THR A 343 -2.44 12.34 4.43
C THR A 343 -1.24 13.24 4.18
N ASN A 344 -1.21 14.44 4.75
CA ASN A 344 -0.20 15.50 4.48
C ASN A 344 -0.10 15.88 2.99
N SER A 345 -1.07 15.48 2.19
CA SER A 345 -1.12 15.70 0.73
C SER A 345 -2.58 15.90 0.32
N PRO A 346 -2.83 16.63 -0.76
CA PRO A 346 -4.19 16.75 -1.30
C PRO A 346 -4.80 15.38 -1.65
N ILE A 347 -6.11 15.27 -1.50
CA ILE A 347 -6.89 14.12 -1.97
C ILE A 347 -7.65 14.59 -3.21
N SER A 348 -7.10 14.30 -4.38
CA SER A 348 -7.63 14.76 -5.68
C SER A 348 -7.18 13.83 -6.81
N PRO A 349 -7.81 13.91 -8.00
CA PRO A 349 -7.42 13.11 -9.15
C PRO A 349 -5.95 13.27 -9.56
N SER A 350 -5.35 14.45 -9.38
CA SER A 350 -3.94 14.72 -9.71
C SER A 350 -2.95 13.96 -8.83
N GLU A 351 -3.35 13.59 -7.62
CA GLU A 351 -2.52 12.84 -6.67
C GLU A 351 -2.66 11.31 -6.80
N ARG A 352 -3.61 10.85 -7.61
CA ARG A 352 -3.82 9.41 -7.84
C ARG A 352 -2.59 8.81 -8.52
N ARG A 353 -2.07 7.75 -7.92
CA ARG A 353 -1.02 6.92 -8.50
C ARG A 353 -1.64 5.62 -9.01
N ARG A 354 -1.18 5.23 -10.20
CA ARG A 354 -1.61 3.98 -10.83
C ARG A 354 -0.61 2.90 -10.48
N GLU A 355 -1.03 1.98 -9.64
CA GLU A 355 -0.26 0.82 -9.25
C GLU A 355 -0.98 -0.45 -9.72
N ASN A 356 -0.23 -1.50 -10.05
CA ASN A 356 -0.85 -2.77 -10.40
C ASN A 356 -1.70 -3.28 -9.23
N LYS A 357 -2.94 -3.67 -9.52
CA LYS A 357 -3.81 -4.32 -8.54
C LYS A 357 -3.48 -5.79 -8.43
N ILE A 358 -3.32 -6.27 -7.21
CA ILE A 358 -2.93 -7.64 -6.93
C ILE A 358 -4.03 -8.30 -6.08
N LYS A 359 -4.45 -9.49 -6.51
CA LYS A 359 -5.37 -10.33 -5.74
C LYS A 359 -4.73 -11.66 -5.45
N LYS A 360 -4.69 -12.03 -4.17
CA LYS A 360 -4.27 -13.35 -3.74
C LYS A 360 -5.35 -14.37 -4.08
N ILE A 361 -4.96 -15.44 -4.78
CA ILE A 361 -5.76 -16.63 -4.96
C ILE A 361 -5.07 -17.83 -4.32
N TYR A 362 -5.78 -18.94 -4.17
CA TYR A 362 -5.16 -20.14 -3.65
C TYR A 362 -4.06 -20.64 -4.61
N GLY A 363 -2.83 -20.69 -4.11
CA GLY A 363 -1.66 -21.11 -4.88
C GLY A 363 -1.06 -20.06 -5.83
N GLY A 364 -1.59 -18.83 -5.91
CA GLY A 364 -1.06 -17.86 -6.85
C GLY A 364 -1.51 -16.42 -6.61
N LEU A 365 -1.25 -15.57 -7.59
CA LEU A 365 -1.63 -14.15 -7.63
C LEU A 365 -2.26 -13.84 -8.99
N LEU A 366 -3.28 -12.98 -8.97
CA LEU A 366 -3.75 -12.28 -10.16
C LEU A 366 -3.24 -10.85 -10.10
N VAL A 367 -2.63 -10.39 -11.18
CA VAL A 367 -2.08 -9.03 -11.31
C VAL A 367 -2.73 -8.37 -12.51
N GLN A 368 -3.20 -7.16 -12.36
CA GLN A 368 -3.76 -6.35 -13.45
C GLN A 368 -3.27 -4.90 -13.35
N THR A 369 -3.24 -4.22 -14.48
CA THR A 369 -3.00 -2.77 -14.50
C THR A 369 -4.17 -2.03 -13.86
N ASP A 370 -3.89 -0.86 -13.27
CA ASP A 370 -4.89 0.08 -12.80
C ASP A 370 -5.10 1.15 -13.88
N GLU A 371 -5.93 0.84 -14.87
CA GLU A 371 -6.32 1.78 -15.91
C GLU A 371 -7.60 2.50 -15.48
N ASP A 372 -7.55 3.83 -15.48
CA ASP A 372 -8.72 4.65 -15.17
C ASP A 372 -9.49 4.92 -16.45
N ILE A 373 -10.74 4.50 -16.49
CA ILE A 373 -11.66 4.79 -17.57
C ILE A 373 -12.31 6.15 -17.28
N VAL A 374 -11.71 7.21 -17.80
CA VAL A 374 -12.30 8.54 -17.77
C VAL A 374 -13.26 8.65 -18.94
N ILE A 375 -14.53 8.95 -18.66
CA ILE A 375 -15.54 9.19 -19.69
C ILE A 375 -16.00 10.66 -19.64
N ASP A 376 -16.23 11.21 -20.82
CA ASP A 376 -16.96 12.47 -21.00
C ASP A 376 -18.42 12.14 -21.39
N THR A 377 -19.34 12.31 -20.45
CA THR A 377 -20.75 11.97 -20.64
C THR A 377 -21.40 12.76 -21.78
N THR A 378 -20.86 13.91 -22.15
CA THR A 378 -21.40 14.74 -23.24
C THR A 378 -21.11 14.17 -24.63
N THR A 379 -20.09 13.28 -24.74
CA THR A 379 -19.66 12.67 -26.01
C THR A 379 -20.21 11.25 -26.18
N LEU A 380 -20.89 10.70 -25.16
CA LEU A 380 -21.41 9.35 -25.20
C LEU A 380 -22.63 9.21 -26.11
N LYS A 381 -22.80 7.98 -26.64
CA LYS A 381 -23.93 7.64 -27.50
C LYS A 381 -25.24 7.63 -26.71
N VAL A 382 -26.14 8.53 -27.01
CA VAL A 382 -27.56 8.45 -26.61
C VAL A 382 -28.24 7.35 -27.44
N VAL A 383 -28.88 6.38 -26.77
CA VAL A 383 -29.49 5.22 -27.45
C VAL A 383 -31.01 5.22 -27.41
N THR A 384 -31.63 6.07 -26.58
CA THR A 384 -33.07 6.25 -26.44
C THR A 384 -33.59 7.44 -27.26
N LYS A 385 -34.94 7.50 -27.44
CA LYS A 385 -35.60 8.62 -28.12
C LYS A 385 -35.41 9.93 -27.36
N ARG A 386 -35.47 9.89 -26.03
CA ARG A 386 -35.21 11.04 -25.17
C ARG A 386 -33.72 11.16 -24.92
N ALA A 387 -33.17 12.33 -25.13
CA ALA A 387 -31.81 12.65 -24.70
C ALA A 387 -31.83 13.12 -23.23
N PRO A 388 -30.71 12.86 -22.47
CA PRO A 388 -30.60 13.40 -21.12
C PRO A 388 -30.45 14.93 -21.14
N SER A 389 -30.94 15.60 -20.11
CA SER A 389 -30.70 17.02 -19.89
C SER A 389 -29.25 17.27 -19.43
N GLU A 390 -28.80 18.54 -19.40
CA GLU A 390 -27.46 18.89 -18.88
C GLU A 390 -27.28 18.49 -17.42
N ASP A 391 -28.32 18.65 -16.59
CA ASP A 391 -28.27 18.26 -15.19
C ASP A 391 -28.24 16.73 -15.02
N GLU A 392 -28.96 15.98 -15.86
CA GLU A 392 -28.88 14.54 -15.91
C GLU A 392 -27.49 14.07 -16.37
N LEU A 393 -26.88 14.72 -17.37
CA LEU A 393 -25.51 14.37 -17.81
C LEU A 393 -24.48 14.56 -16.70
N LYS A 394 -24.56 15.64 -15.92
CA LYS A 394 -23.70 15.86 -14.74
C LYS A 394 -23.89 14.77 -13.70
N ALA A 395 -25.15 14.48 -13.36
CA ALA A 395 -25.50 13.45 -12.39
C ALA A 395 -25.09 12.05 -12.87
N LEU A 396 -25.23 11.72 -14.17
CA LEU A 396 -24.77 10.47 -14.78
C LEU A 396 -23.24 10.33 -14.70
N GLY A 397 -22.49 11.41 -14.91
CA GLY A 397 -21.05 11.43 -14.73
C GLY A 397 -20.61 11.13 -13.29
N PHE A 398 -21.30 11.73 -12.32
CA PHE A 398 -21.09 11.45 -10.90
C PHE A 398 -21.46 9.99 -10.56
N ALA A 399 -22.62 9.52 -11.05
CA ALA A 399 -23.09 8.16 -10.84
C ALA A 399 -22.12 7.11 -11.41
N TRP A 400 -21.56 7.37 -12.58
CA TRP A 400 -20.56 6.48 -13.20
C TRP A 400 -19.28 6.39 -12.36
N LYS A 401 -18.77 7.53 -11.89
CA LYS A 401 -17.62 7.55 -10.98
C LYS A 401 -17.89 6.74 -9.71
N LEU A 402 -19.09 6.84 -9.13
CA LEU A 402 -19.47 6.04 -7.98
C LEU A 402 -19.58 4.55 -8.31
N ALA A 403 -20.24 4.18 -9.42
CA ALA A 403 -20.52 2.79 -9.77
C ALA A 403 -19.26 1.96 -9.93
N LYS A 404 -18.15 2.53 -10.48
CA LYS A 404 -16.88 1.84 -10.63
C LYS A 404 -16.22 1.46 -9.30
N HIS A 405 -16.65 2.05 -8.18
CA HIS A 405 -16.12 1.77 -6.85
C HIS A 405 -16.99 0.85 -6.01
N VAL A 406 -18.17 0.52 -6.47
CA VAL A 406 -19.11 -0.38 -5.78
C VAL A 406 -18.86 -1.82 -6.21
N THR A 407 -18.91 -2.76 -5.27
CA THR A 407 -18.73 -4.19 -5.56
C THR A 407 -19.80 -4.69 -6.53
N SER A 408 -19.36 -5.41 -7.56
CA SER A 408 -20.22 -5.95 -8.63
C SER A 408 -21.13 -7.10 -8.14
N ASN A 409 -22.36 -7.27 -8.64
CA ASN A 409 -23.04 -6.33 -9.52
C ASN A 409 -23.40 -5.06 -8.77
N ALA A 410 -23.10 -3.90 -9.39
CA ALA A 410 -23.34 -2.60 -8.80
C ALA A 410 -24.42 -1.82 -9.56
N VAL A 411 -25.38 -1.28 -8.81
CA VAL A 411 -26.34 -0.28 -9.30
C VAL A 411 -26.40 0.85 -8.29
N VAL A 412 -26.23 2.08 -8.77
CA VAL A 412 -26.27 3.28 -7.93
C VAL A 412 -27.30 4.29 -8.47
N TYR A 413 -28.03 4.92 -7.56
CA TYR A 413 -28.91 6.03 -7.85
C TYR A 413 -28.31 7.32 -7.34
N VAL A 414 -28.30 8.33 -8.17
CA VAL A 414 -27.68 9.62 -7.91
C VAL A 414 -28.65 10.74 -8.28
N LYS A 415 -28.67 11.78 -7.45
CA LYS A 415 -29.41 13.02 -7.74
C LYS A 415 -28.44 14.18 -7.53
N GLU A 416 -28.30 15.03 -8.56
CA GLU A 416 -27.26 16.05 -8.57
C GLU A 416 -25.86 15.39 -8.37
N GLU A 417 -25.11 15.79 -7.36
CA GLU A 417 -23.79 15.21 -7.02
C GLU A 417 -23.84 14.47 -5.67
N ARG A 418 -24.89 13.69 -5.42
CA ARG A 418 -25.03 12.85 -4.23
C ARG A 418 -25.65 11.50 -4.56
N ALA A 419 -25.13 10.46 -3.93
CA ALA A 419 -25.78 9.17 -3.91
C ALA A 419 -27.14 9.27 -3.17
N VAL A 420 -28.15 8.58 -3.67
CA VAL A 420 -29.46 8.47 -3.00
C VAL A 420 -29.85 7.01 -2.79
N GLY A 421 -29.15 6.07 -3.43
CA GLY A 421 -29.32 4.64 -3.22
C GLY A 421 -28.16 3.86 -3.82
N ILE A 422 -27.67 2.86 -3.09
CA ILE A 422 -26.53 2.03 -3.50
C ILE A 422 -26.89 0.56 -3.30
N GLY A 423 -26.86 -0.20 -4.38
CA GLY A 423 -26.98 -1.66 -4.38
C GLY A 423 -25.66 -2.29 -4.81
N ALA A 424 -25.04 -3.00 -3.91
CA ALA A 424 -23.69 -3.53 -4.06
C ALA A 424 -23.65 -5.05 -3.92
N GLY A 425 -22.81 -5.71 -4.71
CA GLY A 425 -22.37 -7.08 -4.48
C GLY A 425 -23.44 -8.16 -4.65
N GLN A 426 -24.46 -7.92 -5.47
CA GLN A 426 -25.55 -8.88 -5.66
C GLN A 426 -25.26 -9.84 -6.83
N MET A 427 -25.79 -11.05 -6.77
CA MET A 427 -25.65 -12.03 -7.83
C MET A 427 -26.44 -11.65 -9.08
N SER A 428 -27.55 -10.92 -8.92
CA SER A 428 -28.30 -10.37 -10.04
C SER A 428 -28.30 -8.84 -10.02
N ARG A 429 -28.34 -8.23 -11.20
CA ARG A 429 -28.35 -6.77 -11.36
C ARG A 429 -29.68 -6.14 -10.95
N VAL A 430 -30.77 -6.85 -11.17
CA VAL A 430 -32.09 -6.41 -10.73
C VAL A 430 -32.21 -6.35 -9.20
N ASP A 431 -31.56 -7.28 -8.48
CA ASP A 431 -31.51 -7.24 -7.01
C ASP A 431 -30.72 -6.00 -6.52
N SER A 432 -29.62 -5.66 -7.19
CA SER A 432 -28.87 -4.43 -6.88
C SER A 432 -29.74 -3.18 -7.10
N ALA A 433 -30.50 -3.12 -8.20
CA ALA A 433 -31.41 -2.03 -8.49
C ALA A 433 -32.54 -1.94 -7.42
N MET A 434 -33.10 -3.08 -7.03
CA MET A 434 -34.13 -3.15 -5.98
C MET A 434 -33.58 -2.69 -4.62
N ILE A 435 -32.40 -3.16 -4.23
CA ILE A 435 -31.76 -2.76 -2.96
C ILE A 435 -31.49 -1.26 -2.95
N ALA A 436 -30.93 -0.72 -4.04
CA ALA A 436 -30.68 0.72 -4.16
C ALA A 436 -31.98 1.52 -4.01
N ARG A 437 -33.11 1.07 -4.63
CA ARG A 437 -34.40 1.69 -4.49
C ARG A 437 -34.94 1.63 -3.04
N VAL A 438 -34.89 0.46 -2.43
CA VAL A 438 -35.40 0.28 -1.04
C VAL A 438 -34.65 1.15 -0.06
N LYS A 439 -33.29 1.21 -0.17
CA LYS A 439 -32.44 2.06 0.68
C LYS A 439 -32.67 3.55 0.43
N GLY A 440 -32.83 3.95 -0.83
CA GLY A 440 -33.02 5.34 -1.21
C GLY A 440 -34.43 5.86 -0.95
N GLY A 441 -35.44 4.97 -0.86
CA GLY A 441 -36.84 5.34 -0.60
C GLY A 441 -37.35 6.43 -1.54
N ASP A 442 -38.01 7.44 -0.99
CA ASP A 442 -38.53 8.58 -1.77
C ASP A 442 -37.43 9.47 -2.37
N GLY A 443 -36.20 9.38 -1.86
CA GLY A 443 -35.05 10.14 -2.38
C GLY A 443 -34.65 9.74 -3.80
N THR A 444 -35.07 8.54 -4.27
CA THR A 444 -34.74 8.04 -5.62
C THR A 444 -35.60 8.72 -6.72
N LYS A 445 -36.72 9.36 -6.39
CA LYS A 445 -37.58 10.04 -7.38
C LYS A 445 -36.82 11.19 -8.06
N GLY A 446 -36.75 11.13 -9.39
CA GLY A 446 -36.06 12.12 -10.21
C GLY A 446 -34.53 11.96 -10.16
N SER A 447 -34.02 10.81 -9.72
CA SER A 447 -32.60 10.47 -9.79
C SER A 447 -32.19 9.91 -11.15
N VAL A 448 -30.90 9.76 -11.36
CA VAL A 448 -30.33 9.00 -12.46
C VAL A 448 -29.74 7.69 -11.93
N MET A 449 -29.52 6.68 -12.80
CA MET A 449 -28.97 5.39 -12.47
C MET A 449 -27.68 5.12 -13.23
N ALA A 450 -26.69 4.59 -12.55
CA ALA A 450 -25.52 3.98 -13.19
C ALA A 450 -25.43 2.49 -12.85
N SER A 451 -24.98 1.70 -13.83
CA SER A 451 -24.70 0.27 -13.69
C SER A 451 -23.27 -0.04 -14.17
N ASP A 452 -22.54 -0.84 -13.41
CA ASP A 452 -21.15 -1.22 -13.69
C ASP A 452 -20.98 -2.11 -14.93
N ALA A 453 -22.08 -2.72 -15.42
CA ALA A 453 -22.14 -3.47 -16.67
C ALA A 453 -23.53 -3.35 -17.33
N PHE A 454 -23.71 -3.98 -18.51
CA PHE A 454 -24.97 -3.96 -19.23
C PHE A 454 -26.10 -4.70 -18.50
N PHE A 455 -27.35 -4.30 -18.75
CA PHE A 455 -28.53 -5.03 -18.31
C PHE A 455 -28.77 -6.21 -19.25
N PRO A 456 -28.84 -7.46 -18.73
CA PRO A 456 -29.12 -8.62 -19.57
C PRO A 456 -30.60 -8.72 -19.99
N PHE A 457 -31.50 -8.07 -19.25
CA PHE A 457 -32.95 -8.05 -19.44
C PHE A 457 -33.53 -6.68 -19.05
N ARG A 458 -34.74 -6.40 -19.44
CA ARG A 458 -35.44 -5.16 -19.14
C ARG A 458 -35.78 -4.94 -17.65
N ASP A 459 -35.74 -6.02 -16.84
CA ASP A 459 -36.20 -6.01 -15.44
C ASP A 459 -35.45 -4.98 -14.56
N GLY A 460 -34.16 -4.75 -14.81
CA GLY A 460 -33.39 -3.72 -14.13
C GLY A 460 -33.83 -2.30 -14.48
N VAL A 461 -34.28 -2.06 -15.72
CA VAL A 461 -34.85 -0.78 -16.17
C VAL A 461 -36.26 -0.58 -15.60
N ASP A 462 -37.06 -1.65 -15.60
CA ASP A 462 -38.40 -1.61 -15.00
C ASP A 462 -38.32 -1.34 -13.48
N GLU A 463 -37.31 -1.85 -12.80
CA GLU A 463 -37.07 -1.57 -11.38
C GLU A 463 -36.61 -0.11 -11.16
N ALA A 464 -35.79 0.43 -12.07
CA ALA A 464 -35.41 1.84 -12.07
C ALA A 464 -36.62 2.77 -12.29
N ALA A 465 -37.57 2.37 -13.16
CA ALA A 465 -38.79 3.11 -13.38
C ALA A 465 -39.67 3.20 -12.11
N LYS A 466 -39.77 2.08 -11.35
CA LYS A 466 -40.45 2.06 -10.03
C LYS A 466 -39.78 2.99 -9.01
N ALA A 467 -38.46 3.18 -9.13
CA ALA A 467 -37.73 4.13 -8.31
C ALA A 467 -37.89 5.59 -8.72
N GLY A 468 -38.50 5.85 -9.89
CA GLY A 468 -38.67 7.19 -10.45
C GLY A 468 -37.38 7.74 -11.07
N VAL A 469 -36.51 6.87 -11.56
CA VAL A 469 -35.27 7.22 -12.30
C VAL A 469 -35.65 7.86 -13.62
N THR A 470 -34.89 8.89 -14.03
CA THR A 470 -35.15 9.63 -15.28
C THR A 470 -34.12 9.36 -16.37
N ALA A 471 -32.89 8.99 -16.01
CA ALA A 471 -31.83 8.69 -16.97
C ALA A 471 -30.91 7.57 -16.49
N ILE A 472 -30.31 6.83 -17.42
CA ILE A 472 -29.48 5.65 -17.18
C ILE A 472 -28.16 5.78 -17.91
N ILE A 473 -27.07 5.41 -17.25
CA ILE A 473 -25.74 5.19 -17.84
C ILE A 473 -25.31 3.75 -17.61
N GLN A 474 -24.91 3.06 -18.67
CA GLN A 474 -24.43 1.69 -18.63
C GLN A 474 -23.54 1.38 -19.85
N PRO A 475 -22.76 0.29 -19.83
CA PRO A 475 -21.86 -0.05 -20.96
C PRO A 475 -22.57 -0.34 -22.29
N GLY A 476 -23.73 -0.98 -22.31
CA GLY A 476 -24.24 -1.64 -23.50
C GLY A 476 -23.46 -2.90 -23.85
N GLY A 477 -23.77 -3.51 -25.00
CA GLY A 477 -23.09 -4.70 -25.52
C GLY A 477 -23.80 -6.02 -25.20
N SER A 478 -25.03 -5.99 -24.72
CA SER A 478 -25.89 -7.17 -24.58
C SER A 478 -26.53 -7.54 -25.91
N ILE A 479 -26.75 -8.82 -26.15
CA ILE A 479 -27.57 -9.30 -27.27
C ILE A 479 -29.00 -8.72 -27.19
N ARG A 480 -29.44 -8.36 -25.97
CA ARG A 480 -30.76 -7.78 -25.68
C ARG A 480 -30.78 -6.27 -25.45
N ASP A 481 -29.77 -5.56 -25.94
CA ASP A 481 -29.72 -4.10 -25.77
C ASP A 481 -30.98 -3.41 -26.29
N GLN A 482 -31.57 -3.90 -27.39
CA GLN A 482 -32.77 -3.32 -27.95
C GLN A 482 -33.98 -3.46 -27.00
N GLU A 483 -34.15 -4.62 -26.33
CA GLU A 483 -35.18 -4.84 -25.31
C GLU A 483 -35.04 -3.84 -24.14
N VAL A 484 -33.79 -3.59 -23.72
CA VAL A 484 -33.47 -2.68 -22.62
C VAL A 484 -33.70 -1.22 -23.02
N ILE A 485 -33.38 -0.84 -24.27
CA ILE A 485 -33.62 0.50 -24.82
C ILE A 485 -35.10 0.74 -24.95
N ASP A 486 -35.87 -0.23 -25.49
CA ASP A 486 -37.34 -0.12 -25.65
C ASP A 486 -37.99 0.06 -24.29
N ALA A 487 -37.57 -0.66 -23.25
CA ALA A 487 -38.06 -0.47 -21.89
C ALA A 487 -37.78 0.95 -21.34
N ALA A 488 -36.60 1.49 -21.59
CA ALA A 488 -36.28 2.87 -21.21
C ALA A 488 -37.16 3.91 -21.96
N ASP A 489 -37.38 3.68 -23.24
CA ASP A 489 -38.29 4.51 -24.05
C ASP A 489 -39.75 4.43 -23.57
N GLU A 490 -40.22 3.23 -23.22
CA GLU A 490 -41.58 3.01 -22.66
C GLU A 490 -41.79 3.83 -21.37
N HIS A 491 -40.74 3.91 -20.54
CA HIS A 491 -40.74 4.66 -19.29
C HIS A 491 -40.33 6.13 -19.45
N ASN A 492 -40.12 6.62 -20.68
CA ASN A 492 -39.66 7.98 -21.00
C ASN A 492 -38.31 8.32 -20.30
N MET A 493 -37.45 7.35 -20.11
CA MET A 493 -36.11 7.53 -19.56
C MET A 493 -35.08 7.79 -20.68
N ALA A 494 -34.07 8.61 -20.42
CA ALA A 494 -32.89 8.69 -21.29
C ALA A 494 -31.89 7.57 -20.97
N MET A 495 -31.16 7.12 -21.98
CA MET A 495 -30.06 6.16 -21.77
C MET A 495 -28.85 6.49 -22.61
N ILE A 496 -27.70 6.44 -22.00
CA ILE A 496 -26.40 6.58 -22.66
C ILE A 496 -25.52 5.34 -22.44
N PHE A 497 -24.77 4.97 -23.47
CA PHE A 497 -23.84 3.83 -23.43
C PHE A 497 -22.38 4.31 -23.35
N THR A 498 -21.62 3.72 -22.40
CA THR A 498 -20.20 4.01 -22.22
C THR A 498 -19.28 3.17 -23.09
N GLY A 499 -19.76 2.03 -23.59
CA GLY A 499 -18.95 1.06 -24.33
C GLY A 499 -17.91 0.29 -23.48
N CYS A 500 -17.79 0.58 -22.20
CA CYS A 500 -16.86 -0.07 -21.28
C CYS A 500 -17.50 -0.42 -19.93
N ARG A 501 -17.20 -1.60 -19.41
CA ARG A 501 -17.64 -2.06 -18.08
C ARG A 501 -16.60 -1.71 -17.02
N VAL A 502 -17.06 -1.56 -15.77
CA VAL A 502 -16.22 -1.16 -14.62
C VAL A 502 -16.41 -2.12 -13.43
N PHE A 503 -16.27 -3.41 -13.66
CA PHE A 503 -16.42 -4.41 -12.61
C PHE A 503 -15.40 -4.23 -11.49
N ARG A 504 -15.88 -4.41 -10.25
CA ARG A 504 -15.05 -4.45 -9.05
C ARG A 504 -15.43 -5.66 -8.18
N HIS A 505 -14.48 -6.56 -7.97
CA HIS A 505 -14.65 -7.75 -7.13
C HIS A 505 -13.68 -7.72 -5.95
#